data_2cac2817f686ea6d90fde78780424acc
#
_entry.id   2cac2817f686ea6d90fde78780424acc
#
_cell.length_a   1.000
_cell.length_b   1.000
_cell.length_c   1.000
_cell.angle_alpha   90.00
_cell.angle_beta   90.00
_cell.angle_gamma   90.00
#
_symmetry.space_group_name_H-M   'P 1'
#
loop_
_entity.id
_entity.type
_entity.pdbx_description
1 polymer ?
#
loop_
_entity_poly.entity_id
_entity_poly.type
_entity_poly.pdbx_seq_one_letter_code
_entity_poly.pdbx_strand_id
1 'polypeptide(L)'
;AILKEVILGGQKVNRVSLHNYDWMVKNKCGTGSKVDIVLSGDIIPNVLEVYGKSDSYNIPDDAMVDGDPDAGENMHLMKWMNQWDVNRLKFINSVNTLKIDGIGEKVGDVLYNIIPENNIIKLMSDINLQKIQDRLGDGKSTQNIVNALKERRKKLSLYDVVLSLCMPNCGEKNSEWFVKKISGLNPDDKGIPTAVKEQSE
;
A
#
# COMPACT_ATOMS: atom_id res chain seq x y z
N ALA A 1 14.31 13.40 -7.97
CA ALA A 1 14.52 14.48 -8.95
C ALA A 1 15.29 14.00 -10.17
N ILE A 2 15.17 14.72 -11.27
CA ILE A 2 15.99 14.55 -12.48
C ILE A 2 17.10 15.60 -12.45
N LEU A 3 18.34 15.15 -12.66
CA LEU A 3 19.54 15.97 -12.64
C LEU A 3 20.15 16.09 -14.05
N LYS A 4 20.99 17.12 -14.24
CA LYS A 4 22.00 17.03 -15.28
C LYS A 4 22.93 15.86 -14.97
N GLU A 5 23.19 14.98 -15.95
CA GLU A 5 24.00 13.78 -15.77
C GLU A 5 25.36 14.11 -15.18
N VAL A 6 25.73 13.40 -14.12
CA VAL A 6 27.05 13.46 -13.48
C VAL A 6 27.61 12.06 -13.30
N ILE A 7 28.94 11.95 -13.20
CA ILE A 7 29.60 10.69 -12.91
C ILE A 7 29.96 10.65 -11.44
N LEU A 8 29.47 9.65 -10.73
CA LEU A 8 29.69 9.43 -9.32
C LEU A 8 30.09 7.98 -9.08
N GLY A 9 31.24 7.75 -8.49
CA GLY A 9 31.75 6.38 -8.27
C GLY A 9 31.88 5.55 -9.56
N GLY A 10 32.17 6.20 -10.71
CA GLY A 10 32.24 5.54 -12.02
C GLY A 10 30.90 5.25 -12.68
N GLN A 11 29.77 5.60 -12.04
CA GLN A 11 28.43 5.41 -12.56
C GLN A 11 27.83 6.73 -13.04
N LYS A 12 27.01 6.67 -14.10
CA LYS A 12 26.21 7.80 -14.58
C LYS A 12 24.98 7.97 -13.74
N VAL A 13 24.85 9.11 -13.07
CA VAL A 13 23.73 9.47 -12.22
C VAL A 13 22.96 10.63 -12.85
N ASN A 14 21.70 10.45 -13.14
CA ASN A 14 20.78 11.47 -13.64
C ASN A 14 19.48 11.55 -12.83
N ARG A 15 19.35 10.75 -11.77
CA ARG A 15 18.19 10.76 -10.86
C ARG A 15 18.70 10.63 -9.43
N VAL A 16 18.02 11.34 -8.52
CA VAL A 16 18.33 11.32 -7.09
C VAL A 16 17.06 11.33 -6.27
N SER A 17 17.10 10.70 -5.10
CA SER A 17 16.03 10.80 -4.11
C SER A 17 16.07 12.17 -3.41
N LEU A 18 14.91 12.78 -3.21
CA LEU A 18 14.73 14.05 -2.48
C LEU A 18 14.07 13.80 -1.11
N HIS A 19 14.29 12.66 -0.49
CA HIS A 19 13.71 12.26 0.78
C HIS A 19 12.16 12.32 0.76
N ASN A 20 11.58 13.49 1.09
CA ASN A 20 10.13 13.74 1.06
C ASN A 20 9.85 15.23 0.76
N TYR A 21 8.57 15.60 0.62
CA TYR A 21 8.16 16.95 0.28
C TYR A 21 8.52 17.96 1.38
N ASP A 22 8.31 17.62 2.64
CA ASP A 22 8.66 18.47 3.79
C ASP A 22 10.17 18.81 3.78
N TRP A 23 11.04 17.83 3.54
CA TRP A 23 12.48 18.06 3.40
C TRP A 23 12.81 19.01 2.24
N MET A 24 12.13 18.83 1.09
CA MET A 24 12.33 19.71 -0.08
C MET A 24 12.02 21.16 0.24
N VAL A 25 10.91 21.42 0.93
CA VAL A 25 10.48 22.78 1.29
C VAL A 25 11.42 23.37 2.35
N LYS A 26 11.72 22.66 3.42
CA LYS A 26 12.63 23.12 4.49
C LYS A 26 14.03 23.46 3.97
N ASN A 27 14.51 22.73 2.99
CA ASN A 27 15.83 22.97 2.40
C ASN A 27 15.78 23.84 1.14
N LYS A 28 14.60 24.28 0.71
CA LYS A 28 14.38 25.06 -0.52
C LYS A 28 15.00 24.39 -1.74
N CYS A 29 14.78 23.07 -1.85
CA CYS A 29 15.31 22.20 -2.90
C CYS A 29 14.29 22.05 -4.02
N GLY A 30 14.11 23.07 -4.82
CA GLY A 30 13.19 23.10 -5.97
C GLY A 30 13.90 22.96 -7.32
N THR A 31 13.14 23.20 -8.39
CA THR A 31 13.67 23.16 -9.76
C THR A 31 14.75 24.24 -9.94
N GLY A 32 15.89 23.85 -10.48
CA GLY A 32 17.04 24.73 -10.67
C GLY A 32 17.98 24.85 -9.47
N SER A 33 17.69 24.20 -8.35
CA SER A 33 18.61 24.11 -7.22
C SER A 33 19.92 23.43 -7.61
N LYS A 34 21.04 23.87 -7.02
CA LYS A 34 22.34 23.19 -7.10
C LYS A 34 22.51 22.35 -5.84
N VAL A 35 22.86 21.09 -6.04
CA VAL A 35 22.90 20.11 -4.96
C VAL A 35 24.19 19.29 -5.02
N ASP A 36 24.70 18.93 -3.87
CA ASP A 36 25.67 17.86 -3.76
C ASP A 36 24.96 16.52 -3.59
N ILE A 37 25.47 15.50 -4.26
CA ILE A 37 24.92 14.15 -4.19
C ILE A 37 25.97 13.16 -3.71
N VAL A 38 25.50 12.16 -2.98
CA VAL A 38 26.31 11.06 -2.45
C VAL A 38 25.63 9.75 -2.73
N LEU A 39 26.40 8.67 -2.90
CA LEU A 39 25.87 7.32 -2.96
C LEU A 39 25.72 6.76 -1.53
N SER A 40 24.50 6.45 -1.14
CA SER A 40 24.22 5.71 0.09
C SER A 40 24.35 4.21 -0.19
N GLY A 41 25.18 3.52 0.59
CA GLY A 41 25.47 2.10 0.38
C GLY A 41 26.07 1.80 -1.01
N ASP A 42 26.83 2.74 -1.58
CA ASP A 42 27.47 2.67 -2.90
C ASP A 42 26.54 2.53 -4.10
N ILE A 43 25.21 2.61 -3.90
CA ILE A 43 24.24 2.33 -4.97
C ILE A 43 23.18 3.42 -5.11
N ILE A 44 22.66 3.97 -4.01
CA ILE A 44 21.49 4.86 -4.05
C ILE A 44 21.93 6.33 -3.98
N PRO A 45 21.73 7.12 -5.06
CA PRO A 45 22.04 8.55 -5.03
C PRO A 45 21.05 9.31 -4.12
N ASN A 46 21.59 10.07 -3.19
CA ASN A 46 20.82 10.96 -2.31
C ASN A 46 21.41 12.38 -2.35
N VAL A 47 20.58 13.39 -2.10
CA VAL A 47 21.03 14.75 -1.92
C VAL A 47 21.66 14.87 -0.54
N LEU A 48 22.90 15.37 -0.50
CA LEU A 48 23.63 15.63 0.74
C LEU A 48 23.42 17.09 1.19
N GLU A 49 23.58 18.04 0.27
CA GLU A 49 23.50 19.48 0.57
C GLU A 49 22.89 20.25 -0.61
N VAL A 50 22.24 21.39 -0.29
CA VAL A 50 21.60 22.29 -1.26
C VAL A 50 22.29 23.66 -1.20
N TYR A 51 22.94 24.09 -2.28
CA TYR A 51 23.64 25.38 -2.35
C TYR A 51 22.80 26.45 -3.03
N GLY A 52 22.35 26.22 -4.26
CA GLY A 52 21.51 27.14 -4.99
C GLY A 52 20.06 26.87 -4.68
N LYS A 53 19.52 27.54 -3.67
CA LYS A 53 18.17 27.32 -3.19
C LYS A 53 17.13 27.81 -4.20
N SER A 54 16.02 27.06 -4.33
CA SER A 54 14.87 27.40 -5.17
C SER A 54 13.58 26.92 -4.52
N ASP A 55 12.57 27.79 -4.52
CA ASP A 55 11.21 27.47 -4.03
C ASP A 55 10.28 27.06 -5.19
N SER A 56 10.81 26.81 -6.38
CA SER A 56 10.04 26.35 -7.54
C SER A 56 9.89 24.83 -7.52
N TYR A 57 8.81 24.34 -6.94
CA TYR A 57 8.50 22.91 -6.86
C TYR A 57 7.58 22.50 -8.02
N ASN A 58 7.95 21.42 -8.72
CA ASN A 58 7.08 20.82 -9.73
C ASN A 58 6.15 19.82 -9.04
N ILE A 59 5.03 20.32 -8.53
CA ILE A 59 4.00 19.53 -7.88
C ILE A 59 3.04 19.02 -8.96
N PRO A 60 2.70 17.72 -9.00
CA PRO A 60 1.69 17.20 -9.92
C PRO A 60 0.33 17.89 -9.72
N ASP A 61 -0.40 18.15 -10.81
CA ASP A 61 -1.69 18.84 -10.77
C ASP A 61 -2.77 18.09 -9.96
N ASP A 62 -2.60 16.79 -9.80
CA ASP A 62 -3.48 15.91 -9.01
C ASP A 62 -3.01 15.70 -7.57
N ALA A 63 -2.05 16.51 -7.10
CA ALA A 63 -1.55 16.44 -5.74
C ALA A 63 -2.02 17.62 -4.89
N MET A 64 -2.21 17.36 -3.61
CA MET A 64 -2.51 18.33 -2.57
C MET A 64 -1.36 18.38 -1.57
N VAL A 65 -1.10 19.56 -1.04
CA VAL A 65 -0.20 19.74 0.10
C VAL A 65 -1.03 19.73 1.36
N ASP A 66 -0.68 18.87 2.32
CA ASP A 66 -1.28 18.78 3.64
C ASP A 66 -0.22 19.07 4.71
N GLY A 67 -0.60 19.72 5.80
CA GLY A 67 0.26 20.17 6.87
C GLY A 67 0.54 21.68 6.81
N ASP A 68 0.71 22.26 7.98
CA ASP A 68 1.03 23.69 8.18
C ASP A 68 2.45 23.82 8.74
N PRO A 69 3.42 24.30 7.93
CA PRO A 69 4.79 24.49 8.38
C PRO A 69 4.91 25.58 9.47
N ASP A 70 4.01 26.56 9.49
CA ASP A 70 4.01 27.63 10.49
C ASP A 70 3.50 27.13 11.85
N ALA A 71 2.65 26.08 11.85
CA ALA A 71 2.25 25.33 13.04
C ALA A 71 3.27 24.27 13.49
N GLY A 72 4.39 24.14 12.78
CA GLY A 72 5.42 23.13 13.06
C GLY A 72 5.05 21.72 12.58
N GLU A 73 4.02 21.58 11.76
CA GLU A 73 3.62 20.32 11.17
C GLU A 73 4.53 19.94 9.99
N ASN A 74 4.68 18.62 9.76
CA ASN A 74 5.37 18.14 8.58
C ASN A 74 4.45 18.24 7.37
N MET A 75 4.98 18.77 6.27
CA MET A 75 4.23 18.85 5.02
C MET A 75 4.27 17.54 4.25
N HIS A 76 3.13 17.10 3.79
CA HIS A 76 2.94 15.91 3.00
C HIS A 76 2.36 16.24 1.62
N LEU A 77 2.88 15.57 0.60
CA LEU A 77 2.28 15.62 -0.73
C LEU A 77 1.31 14.44 -0.86
N MET A 78 0.02 14.76 -0.93
CA MET A 78 -1.03 13.75 -1.07
C MET A 78 -1.62 13.80 -2.46
N LYS A 79 -1.86 12.62 -3.04
CA LYS A 79 -2.58 12.51 -4.29
C LYS A 79 -4.08 12.46 -4.03
N TRP A 80 -4.85 13.33 -4.70
CA TRP A 80 -6.30 13.21 -4.69
C TRP A 80 -6.71 11.94 -5.43
N MET A 81 -7.54 11.12 -4.77
CA MET A 81 -8.07 9.89 -5.35
C MET A 81 -9.57 9.83 -5.10
N ASN A 82 -10.33 9.42 -6.10
CA ASN A 82 -11.74 9.14 -5.90
C ASN A 82 -11.94 7.87 -5.05
N GLN A 83 -13.13 7.69 -4.49
CA GLN A 83 -13.43 6.59 -3.58
C GLN A 83 -13.25 5.21 -4.23
N TRP A 84 -13.50 5.11 -5.54
CA TRP A 84 -13.32 3.86 -6.28
C TRP A 84 -11.85 3.43 -6.32
N ASP A 85 -10.95 4.36 -6.64
CA ASP A 85 -9.50 4.10 -6.66
C ASP A 85 -8.96 3.78 -5.28
N VAL A 86 -9.44 4.47 -4.24
CA VAL A 86 -9.08 4.18 -2.85
C VAL A 86 -9.50 2.76 -2.46
N ASN A 87 -10.73 2.37 -2.77
CA ASN A 87 -11.23 1.03 -2.49
C ASN A 87 -10.46 -0.05 -3.27
N ARG A 88 -10.17 0.22 -4.55
CA ARG A 88 -9.33 -0.68 -5.36
C ARG A 88 -7.95 -0.89 -4.76
N LEU A 89 -7.27 0.17 -4.34
CA LEU A 89 -5.96 0.06 -3.70
C LEU A 89 -6.02 -0.73 -2.38
N LYS A 90 -7.02 -0.49 -1.55
CA LYS A 90 -7.26 -1.27 -0.32
C LYS A 90 -7.48 -2.75 -0.63
N PHE A 91 -8.27 -3.04 -1.66
CA PHE A 91 -8.51 -4.40 -2.10
C PHE A 91 -7.22 -5.08 -2.57
N ILE A 92 -6.45 -4.47 -3.47
CA ILE A 92 -5.17 -5.02 -3.95
C ILE A 92 -4.17 -5.20 -2.80
N ASN A 93 -4.11 -4.26 -1.87
CA ASN A 93 -3.26 -4.41 -0.70
C ASN A 93 -3.69 -5.60 0.19
N SER A 94 -5.00 -5.82 0.35
CA SER A 94 -5.50 -7.00 1.07
C SER A 94 -5.17 -8.32 0.37
N VAL A 95 -5.19 -8.34 -0.97
CA VAL A 95 -4.73 -9.49 -1.78
C VAL A 95 -3.27 -9.82 -1.49
N ASN A 96 -2.41 -8.80 -1.58
CA ASN A 96 -0.96 -8.96 -1.37
C ASN A 96 -0.65 -9.40 0.07
N THR A 97 -1.36 -8.83 1.04
CA THR A 97 -1.23 -9.16 2.47
C THR A 97 -1.58 -10.61 2.76
N LEU A 98 -2.69 -11.09 2.24
CA LEU A 98 -3.17 -12.46 2.51
C LEU A 98 -2.43 -13.54 1.73
N LYS A 99 -1.62 -13.19 0.74
CA LYS A 99 -0.78 -14.11 -0.04
C LYS A 99 -1.54 -15.37 -0.49
N ILE A 100 -2.65 -15.16 -1.21
CA ILE A 100 -3.50 -16.27 -1.66
C ILE A 100 -2.90 -16.88 -2.91
N ASP A 101 -2.69 -18.18 -2.92
CA ASP A 101 -2.09 -18.90 -4.05
C ASP A 101 -2.84 -18.64 -5.36
N GLY A 102 -2.10 -18.27 -6.40
CA GLY A 102 -2.65 -17.98 -7.72
C GLY A 102 -3.42 -16.65 -7.84
N ILE A 103 -3.51 -15.86 -6.75
CA ILE A 103 -4.18 -14.57 -6.74
C ILE A 103 -3.16 -13.48 -6.44
N GLY A 104 -2.51 -12.97 -7.48
CA GLY A 104 -1.68 -11.78 -7.43
C GLY A 104 -2.45 -10.52 -7.84
N GLU A 105 -1.74 -9.40 -7.97
CA GLU A 105 -2.33 -8.09 -8.29
C GLU A 105 -3.23 -8.10 -9.53
N LYS A 106 -2.76 -8.72 -10.65
CA LYS A 106 -3.54 -8.78 -11.90
C LYS A 106 -4.86 -9.53 -11.76
N VAL A 107 -4.85 -10.66 -11.05
CA VAL A 107 -6.08 -11.42 -10.77
C VAL A 107 -6.95 -10.65 -9.78
N GLY A 108 -6.35 -10.01 -8.80
CA GLY A 108 -7.02 -9.11 -7.89
C GLY A 108 -7.79 -7.99 -8.61
N ASP A 109 -7.18 -7.35 -9.61
CA ASP A 109 -7.86 -6.34 -10.44
C ASP A 109 -9.09 -6.89 -11.17
N VAL A 110 -8.96 -8.06 -11.75
CA VAL A 110 -10.11 -8.73 -12.41
C VAL A 110 -11.22 -8.99 -11.40
N LEU A 111 -10.89 -9.52 -10.22
CA LEU A 111 -11.86 -9.80 -9.16
C LEU A 111 -12.52 -8.52 -8.64
N TYR A 112 -11.75 -7.43 -8.45
CA TYR A 112 -12.29 -6.14 -8.04
C TYR A 112 -13.28 -5.58 -9.05
N ASN A 113 -13.01 -5.71 -10.34
CA ASN A 113 -13.93 -5.27 -11.40
C ASN A 113 -15.24 -6.08 -11.45
N ILE A 114 -15.21 -7.33 -11.01
CA ILE A 114 -16.41 -8.18 -10.92
C ILE A 114 -17.24 -7.83 -9.68
N ILE A 115 -16.58 -7.68 -8.54
CA ILE A 115 -17.19 -7.40 -7.24
C ILE A 115 -16.34 -6.31 -6.55
N PRO A 116 -16.71 -5.02 -6.68
CA PRO A 116 -15.92 -3.90 -6.16
C PRO A 116 -16.03 -3.76 -4.64
N GLU A 117 -15.41 -4.68 -3.92
CA GLU A 117 -15.28 -4.64 -2.47
C GLU A 117 -13.96 -3.98 -2.06
N ASN A 118 -13.90 -3.41 -0.88
CA ASN A 118 -12.67 -2.78 -0.37
C ASN A 118 -11.71 -3.76 0.32
N ASN A 119 -12.06 -5.04 0.38
CA ASN A 119 -11.25 -6.08 1.02
C ASN A 119 -11.55 -7.44 0.39
N ILE A 120 -10.50 -8.23 0.12
CA ILE A 120 -10.63 -9.55 -0.50
C ILE A 120 -11.35 -10.57 0.40
N ILE A 121 -11.34 -10.39 1.72
CA ILE A 121 -12.03 -11.29 2.65
C ILE A 121 -13.54 -11.33 2.35
N LYS A 122 -14.12 -10.20 1.97
CA LYS A 122 -15.53 -10.13 1.58
C LYS A 122 -15.85 -11.01 0.35
N LEU A 123 -14.88 -11.18 -0.56
CA LEU A 123 -15.03 -12.08 -1.70
C LEU A 123 -15.08 -13.56 -1.32
N MET A 124 -14.61 -13.91 -0.13
CA MET A 124 -14.58 -15.30 0.33
C MET A 124 -15.95 -15.80 0.81
N SER A 125 -16.99 -14.95 0.81
CA SER A 125 -18.36 -15.39 1.10
C SER A 125 -18.89 -16.31 -0.01
N ASP A 126 -19.75 -17.25 0.33
CA ASP A 126 -20.28 -18.21 -0.65
C ASP A 126 -21.06 -17.54 -1.77
N ILE A 127 -21.82 -16.47 -1.45
CA ILE A 127 -22.54 -15.65 -2.43
C ILE A 127 -21.59 -15.01 -3.44
N ASN A 128 -20.47 -14.46 -2.98
CA ASN A 128 -19.50 -13.80 -3.86
C ASN A 128 -18.69 -14.81 -4.65
N LEU A 129 -18.36 -15.97 -4.09
CA LEU A 129 -17.73 -17.06 -4.83
C LEU A 129 -18.61 -17.56 -5.98
N GLN A 130 -19.91 -17.65 -5.77
CA GLN A 130 -20.85 -17.98 -6.84
C GLN A 130 -20.86 -16.88 -7.93
N LYS A 131 -20.92 -15.60 -7.56
CA LYS A 131 -20.84 -14.49 -8.53
C LYS A 131 -19.57 -14.52 -9.37
N ILE A 132 -18.42 -14.91 -8.77
CA ILE A 132 -17.16 -15.08 -9.50
C ILE A 132 -17.29 -16.18 -10.56
N GLN A 133 -17.87 -17.31 -10.20
CA GLN A 133 -18.12 -18.41 -11.15
C GLN A 133 -19.07 -17.98 -12.28
N ASP A 134 -20.18 -17.33 -11.95
CA ASP A 134 -21.16 -16.86 -12.93
C ASP A 134 -20.56 -15.87 -13.94
N ARG A 135 -19.60 -15.03 -13.49
CA ARG A 135 -18.96 -14.01 -14.35
C ARG A 135 -17.77 -14.51 -15.13
N LEU A 136 -16.95 -15.37 -14.56
CA LEU A 136 -15.73 -15.91 -15.20
C LEU A 136 -15.97 -17.26 -15.89
N GLY A 137 -17.13 -17.89 -15.69
CA GLY A 137 -17.44 -19.23 -16.19
C GLY A 137 -16.77 -20.34 -15.39
N ASP A 138 -17.06 -21.59 -15.79
CA ASP A 138 -16.61 -22.80 -15.07
C ASP A 138 -15.23 -23.33 -15.49
N GLY A 139 -14.41 -22.48 -16.11
CA GLY A 139 -13.07 -22.84 -16.55
C GLY A 139 -12.15 -23.25 -15.39
N LYS A 140 -11.13 -24.07 -15.70
CA LYS A 140 -10.16 -24.57 -14.70
C LYS A 140 -9.49 -23.43 -13.91
N SER A 141 -9.23 -22.29 -14.57
CA SER A 141 -8.65 -21.11 -13.93
C SER A 141 -9.59 -20.53 -12.86
N THR A 142 -10.87 -20.39 -13.18
CA THR A 142 -11.90 -19.90 -12.24
C THR A 142 -12.06 -20.86 -11.05
N GLN A 143 -12.09 -22.17 -11.31
CA GLN A 143 -12.15 -23.17 -10.25
C GLN A 143 -10.94 -23.08 -9.31
N ASN A 144 -9.74 -22.88 -9.84
CA ASN A 144 -8.53 -22.70 -9.04
C ASN A 144 -8.63 -21.46 -8.14
N ILE A 145 -9.10 -20.31 -8.68
CA ILE A 145 -9.31 -19.07 -7.92
C ILE A 145 -10.31 -19.30 -6.78
N VAL A 146 -11.47 -19.87 -7.10
CA VAL A 146 -12.52 -20.14 -6.10
C VAL A 146 -12.03 -21.10 -5.02
N ASN A 147 -11.32 -22.16 -5.40
CA ASN A 147 -10.75 -23.10 -4.43
C ASN A 147 -9.69 -22.43 -3.55
N ALA A 148 -8.81 -21.62 -4.12
CA ALA A 148 -7.79 -20.89 -3.35
C ALA A 148 -8.44 -19.95 -2.31
N LEU A 149 -9.50 -19.23 -2.68
CA LEU A 149 -10.27 -18.38 -1.77
C LEU A 149 -10.94 -19.20 -0.65
N LYS A 150 -11.56 -20.33 -0.99
CA LYS A 150 -12.17 -21.24 0.00
C LYS A 150 -11.14 -21.81 0.98
N GLU A 151 -9.99 -22.24 0.49
CA GLU A 151 -8.92 -22.79 1.34
C GLU A 151 -8.30 -21.71 2.23
N ARG A 152 -8.10 -20.48 1.71
CA ARG A 152 -7.58 -19.37 2.52
C ARG A 152 -8.58 -18.94 3.60
N ARG A 153 -9.88 -18.92 3.29
CA ARG A 153 -10.95 -18.63 4.26
C ARG A 153 -10.87 -19.53 5.49
N LYS A 154 -10.63 -20.84 5.31
CA LYS A 154 -10.51 -21.81 6.42
C LYS A 154 -9.31 -21.54 7.32
N LYS A 155 -8.29 -20.85 6.82
CA LYS A 155 -7.01 -20.60 7.50
C LYS A 155 -6.85 -19.17 7.98
N LEU A 156 -7.89 -18.33 7.85
CA LEU A 156 -7.82 -16.93 8.30
C LEU A 156 -7.69 -16.88 9.83
N SER A 157 -6.68 -16.14 10.28
CA SER A 157 -6.55 -15.74 11.67
C SER A 157 -7.14 -14.34 11.89
N LEU A 158 -7.41 -13.96 13.15
CA LEU A 158 -7.81 -12.60 13.48
C LEU A 158 -6.74 -11.57 13.05
N TYR A 159 -5.47 -11.95 13.14
CA TYR A 159 -4.35 -11.14 12.65
C TYR A 159 -4.45 -10.88 11.15
N ASP A 160 -4.70 -11.93 10.35
CA ASP A 160 -4.89 -11.78 8.90
C ASP A 160 -6.03 -10.80 8.57
N VAL A 161 -7.15 -10.90 9.30
CA VAL A 161 -8.30 -10.01 9.13
C VAL A 161 -7.90 -8.56 9.42
N VAL A 162 -7.30 -8.30 10.60
CA VAL A 162 -6.90 -6.95 11.02
C VAL A 162 -5.90 -6.34 10.04
N LEU A 163 -4.87 -7.09 9.66
CA LEU A 163 -3.84 -6.63 8.74
C LEU A 163 -4.41 -6.31 7.35
N SER A 164 -5.34 -7.13 6.85
CA SER A 164 -5.98 -6.94 5.54
C SER A 164 -6.95 -5.76 5.48
N LEU A 165 -7.39 -5.19 6.61
CA LEU A 165 -8.23 -4.00 6.64
C LEU A 165 -7.50 -2.73 6.17
N CYS A 166 -6.18 -2.77 6.07
CA CYS A 166 -5.36 -1.65 5.60
C CYS A 166 -5.64 -0.35 6.37
N MET A 167 -5.79 -0.46 7.69
CA MET A 167 -6.03 0.71 8.55
C MET A 167 -4.79 1.62 8.57
N PRO A 168 -4.96 2.96 8.52
CA PRO A 168 -3.85 3.89 8.65
C PRO A 168 -3.01 3.59 9.89
N ASN A 169 -1.69 3.64 9.74
CA ASN A 169 -0.72 3.36 10.81
C ASN A 169 -0.82 1.96 11.46
N CYS A 170 -1.57 1.03 10.84
CA CYS A 170 -1.75 -0.34 11.33
C CYS A 170 -1.02 -1.36 10.44
N GLY A 171 0.31 -1.27 10.40
CA GLY A 171 1.16 -2.30 9.78
C GLY A 171 1.28 -3.55 10.67
N GLU A 172 2.17 -4.48 10.31
CA GLU A 172 2.33 -5.78 10.97
C GLU A 172 2.42 -5.69 12.50
N LYS A 173 3.35 -4.88 13.03
CA LYS A 173 3.55 -4.73 14.49
C LYS A 173 2.32 -4.20 15.23
N ASN A 174 1.65 -3.20 14.65
CA ASN A 174 0.46 -2.62 15.26
C ASN A 174 -0.74 -3.55 15.17
N SER A 175 -0.84 -4.34 14.10
CA SER A 175 -1.87 -5.40 13.96
C SER A 175 -1.68 -6.50 15.00
N GLU A 176 -0.44 -6.95 15.26
CA GLU A 176 -0.14 -7.90 16.34
C GLU A 176 -0.54 -7.35 17.71
N TRP A 177 -0.14 -6.10 18.00
CA TRP A 177 -0.49 -5.45 19.25
C TRP A 177 -2.01 -5.32 19.42
N PHE A 178 -2.71 -4.94 18.36
CA PHE A 178 -4.17 -4.76 18.35
C PHE A 178 -4.89 -6.09 18.62
N VAL A 179 -4.47 -7.17 17.93
CA VAL A 179 -5.00 -8.51 18.15
C VAL A 179 -4.78 -8.98 19.59
N LYS A 180 -3.58 -8.81 20.14
CA LYS A 180 -3.29 -9.13 21.55
C LYS A 180 -4.21 -8.39 22.53
N LYS A 181 -4.49 -7.11 22.25
CA LYS A 181 -5.34 -6.29 23.12
C LYS A 181 -6.82 -6.67 23.06
N ILE A 182 -7.34 -7.00 21.88
CA ILE A 182 -8.76 -7.36 21.70
C ILE A 182 -9.06 -8.77 22.19
N SER A 183 -8.20 -9.74 21.81
CA SER A 183 -8.50 -11.15 22.05
C SER A 183 -8.01 -11.68 23.40
N GLY A 184 -7.07 -10.98 24.05
CA GLY A 184 -6.33 -11.55 25.17
C GLY A 184 -5.52 -12.80 24.80
N LEU A 185 -5.50 -13.15 23.49
CA LEU A 185 -4.92 -14.35 22.91
C LEU A 185 -3.57 -14.03 22.24
N ASN A 186 -2.75 -15.06 22.11
CA ASN A 186 -1.50 -14.95 21.35
C ASN A 186 -1.81 -14.82 19.84
N PRO A 187 -1.07 -14.00 19.03
CA PRO A 187 -1.29 -13.88 17.59
C PRO A 187 -1.23 -15.21 16.84
N ASP A 188 -0.56 -16.21 17.42
CA ASP A 188 -0.42 -17.57 16.85
C ASP A 188 -1.64 -18.46 17.07
N ASP A 189 -2.62 -18.04 17.88
CA ASP A 189 -3.86 -18.78 18.05
C ASP A 189 -4.71 -18.69 16.79
N LYS A 190 -4.75 -19.81 16.06
CA LYS A 190 -5.42 -19.98 14.75
C LYS A 190 -6.96 -20.04 14.85
N GLY A 191 -7.57 -19.44 15.85
CA GLY A 191 -9.03 -19.45 16.04
C GLY A 191 -9.62 -18.06 15.76
N ILE A 192 -10.57 -17.96 14.84
CA ILE A 192 -11.49 -16.81 14.79
C ILE A 192 -12.38 -16.93 16.03
N PRO A 193 -12.44 -15.90 16.93
CA PRO A 193 -13.36 -15.92 18.06
C PRO A 193 -14.80 -16.20 17.60
N THR A 194 -15.54 -16.98 18.35
CA THR A 194 -16.91 -17.41 18.03
C THR A 194 -17.84 -16.24 17.72
N ALA A 195 -17.61 -15.07 18.33
CA ALA A 195 -18.38 -13.86 18.09
C ALA A 195 -18.32 -13.31 16.65
N VAL A 196 -17.30 -13.69 15.87
CA VAL A 196 -17.20 -13.29 14.45
C VAL A 196 -17.91 -14.28 13.55
N LYS A 197 -18.20 -15.50 14.03
CA LYS A 197 -18.94 -16.53 13.28
C LYS A 197 -20.45 -16.28 13.28
N GLU A 198 -21.00 -15.67 14.32
CA GLU A 198 -22.45 -15.44 14.46
C GLU A 198 -22.97 -14.23 13.64
N GLN A 199 -22.09 -13.39 13.09
CA GLN A 199 -22.49 -12.26 12.23
C GLN A 199 -22.41 -12.58 10.72
N SER A 200 -22.11 -13.83 10.35
CA SER A 200 -22.00 -14.28 8.96
C SER A 200 -23.12 -15.24 8.54
N GLU A 201 -24.16 -15.40 9.34
CA GLU A 201 -25.47 -15.95 8.99
C GLU A 201 -26.46 -14.78 8.77
#